data_3a56a5a6fe91099e567773765fa54c1b
#
_entry.id   3a56a5a6fe91099e567773765fa54c1b
#
_cell.length_a   1.000
_cell.length_b   1.000
_cell.length_c   1.000
_cell.angle_alpha   90.00
_cell.angle_beta   90.00
_cell.angle_gamma   90.00
#
_symmetry.space_group_name_H-M   'P 1'
#
loop_
_entity.id
_entity.type
_entity.pdbx_description
1 polymer ?
#
loop_
_entity_poly.entity_id
_entity_poly.type
_entity_poly.pdbx_seq_one_letter_code
_entity_poly.pdbx_strand_id
1 'polypeptide(L)'
;DENGDIFIADGYGAQYILHYDSSGKLLNHFGGRGEGDIHLDNAHGICFDTRNDNRSLLITDRTRNCFKRFSKEGELLEVIKLPGACVCRPVIHKDHLYAAVLRSPNMDAPGTGFVTILDKQNKVVSNIGGNEPTYIDGVLQPMLQTDKIFVHPHDVCVDRDENIYVAQWASGKVYPYKLTRANT
;
A
#
# COMPACT_ATOMS: atom_id res chain seq x y z
N ASP A 1 5.17 -15.69 -7.22
CA ASP A 1 6.08 -15.33 -8.32
C ASP A 1 5.84 -16.25 -9.52
N GLU A 2 6.44 -15.93 -10.66
CA GLU A 2 6.26 -16.70 -11.91
C GLU A 2 6.78 -18.14 -11.85
N ASN A 3 7.78 -18.39 -11.02
CA ASN A 3 8.33 -19.73 -10.76
C ASN A 3 7.50 -20.54 -9.74
N GLY A 4 6.39 -19.98 -9.23
CA GLY A 4 5.54 -20.60 -8.22
C GLY A 4 5.96 -20.30 -6.78
N ASP A 5 6.99 -19.50 -6.54
CA ASP A 5 7.38 -19.09 -5.19
C ASP A 5 6.30 -18.21 -4.56
N ILE A 6 6.16 -18.33 -3.24
CA ILE A 6 5.13 -17.66 -2.45
C ILE A 6 5.80 -16.72 -1.43
N PHE A 7 5.34 -15.47 -1.40
CA PHE A 7 5.76 -14.49 -0.39
C PHE A 7 4.59 -14.16 0.53
N ILE A 8 4.81 -14.22 1.84
CA ILE A 8 3.79 -13.99 2.87
C ILE A 8 4.26 -12.87 3.79
N ALA A 9 3.42 -11.86 3.97
CA ALA A 9 3.63 -10.81 4.96
C ALA A 9 2.94 -11.20 6.28
N ASP A 10 3.72 -11.39 7.34
CA ASP A 10 3.23 -11.71 8.69
C ASP A 10 2.99 -10.42 9.50
N GLY A 11 2.02 -9.64 9.07
CA GLY A 11 1.79 -8.28 9.57
C GLY A 11 1.16 -8.16 10.95
N TYR A 12 0.58 -9.22 11.49
CA TYR A 12 0.03 -9.27 12.85
C TYR A 12 0.85 -10.16 13.80
N GLY A 13 1.85 -10.86 13.28
CA GLY A 13 2.77 -11.67 14.05
C GLY A 13 4.13 -10.98 14.24
N ALA A 14 5.19 -11.64 13.80
CA ALA A 14 6.57 -11.19 14.02
C ALA A 14 7.07 -10.17 12.97
N GLN A 15 6.22 -9.76 12.02
CA GLN A 15 6.51 -8.77 10.96
C GLN A 15 7.53 -9.25 9.92
N TYR A 16 7.72 -10.55 9.78
CA TYR A 16 8.57 -11.10 8.72
C TYR A 16 7.84 -11.14 7.37
N ILE A 17 8.62 -11.04 6.33
CA ILE A 17 8.27 -11.49 4.99
C ILE A 17 8.89 -12.87 4.83
N LEU A 18 8.04 -13.87 4.61
CA LEU A 18 8.44 -15.26 4.46
C LEU A 18 8.45 -15.59 2.97
N HIS A 19 9.52 -16.21 2.50
CA HIS A 19 9.68 -16.67 1.13
C HIS A 19 9.70 -18.20 1.10
N TYR A 20 8.73 -18.79 0.43
CA TYR A 20 8.61 -20.23 0.21
C TYR A 20 8.76 -20.55 -1.26
N ASP A 21 9.35 -21.71 -1.57
CA ASP A 21 9.31 -22.25 -2.92
C ASP A 21 7.93 -22.83 -3.28
N SER A 22 7.76 -23.23 -4.55
CA SER A 22 6.50 -23.82 -5.05
C SER A 22 6.11 -25.14 -4.38
N SER A 23 7.03 -25.80 -3.66
CA SER A 23 6.76 -27.02 -2.87
C SER A 23 6.30 -26.72 -1.43
N GLY A 24 6.35 -25.44 -1.00
CA GLY A 24 6.04 -25.00 0.34
C GLY A 24 7.22 -25.07 1.32
N LYS A 25 8.45 -25.24 0.82
CA LYS A 25 9.66 -25.19 1.64
C LYS A 25 10.06 -23.74 1.87
N LEU A 26 10.29 -23.35 3.14
CA LEU A 26 10.82 -22.05 3.49
C LEU A 26 12.25 -21.88 2.95
N LEU A 27 12.45 -20.88 2.11
CA LEU A 27 13.75 -20.52 1.54
C LEU A 27 14.45 -19.43 2.32
N ASN A 28 13.71 -18.37 2.67
CA ASN A 28 14.26 -17.18 3.32
C ASN A 28 13.17 -16.45 4.13
N HIS A 29 13.59 -15.57 5.01
CA HIS A 29 12.75 -14.57 5.64
C HIS A 29 13.55 -13.30 5.92
N PHE A 30 12.88 -12.14 5.90
CA PHE A 30 13.50 -10.84 6.14
C PHE A 30 12.49 -9.87 6.77
N GLY A 31 12.93 -8.64 7.08
CA GLY A 31 12.11 -7.67 7.82
C GLY A 31 12.15 -7.96 9.31
N GLY A 32 11.00 -8.33 9.88
CA GLY A 32 10.86 -8.54 11.32
C GLY A 32 10.69 -7.23 12.08
N ARG A 33 10.34 -7.33 13.39
CA ARG A 33 10.26 -6.16 14.27
C ARG A 33 11.65 -5.62 14.56
N GLY A 34 11.77 -4.30 14.67
CA GLY A 34 13.03 -3.65 15.03
C GLY A 34 13.04 -2.19 14.65
N GLU A 35 14.14 -1.52 14.94
CA GLU A 35 14.42 -0.16 14.53
C GLU A 35 15.15 -0.14 13.19
N GLY A 36 15.07 0.98 12.48
CA GLY A 36 15.67 1.16 11.15
C GLY A 36 14.82 0.66 10.00
N ASP A 37 15.26 1.00 8.80
CA ASP A 37 14.42 0.90 7.60
C ASP A 37 14.23 -0.52 7.07
N ILE A 38 15.12 -1.45 7.39
CA ILE A 38 14.97 -2.86 7.00
C ILE A 38 13.86 -3.59 7.78
N HIS A 39 13.50 -3.08 8.96
CA HIS A 39 12.47 -3.65 9.82
C HIS A 39 11.08 -3.12 9.49
N LEU A 40 10.05 -3.85 9.90
CA LEU A 40 8.64 -3.56 9.61
C LEU A 40 7.83 -3.40 10.90
N ASP A 41 6.81 -2.52 10.82
CA ASP A 41 5.80 -2.38 11.86
C ASP A 41 4.41 -2.36 11.22
N ASN A 42 3.69 -3.45 11.35
CA ASN A 42 2.47 -3.77 10.63
C ASN A 42 2.70 -3.97 9.11
N ALA A 43 3.41 -5.05 8.75
CA ALA A 43 3.60 -5.53 7.37
C ALA A 43 2.26 -6.01 6.78
N HIS A 44 1.35 -5.06 6.49
CA HIS A 44 -0.08 -5.35 6.25
C HIS A 44 -0.40 -5.87 4.86
N GLY A 45 0.41 -5.56 3.88
CA GLY A 45 0.16 -5.97 2.50
C GLY A 45 1.45 -6.09 1.70
N ILE A 46 1.37 -6.90 0.66
CA ILE A 46 2.50 -7.17 -0.23
C ILE A 46 2.00 -7.34 -1.65
N CYS A 47 2.76 -6.85 -2.62
CA CYS A 47 2.60 -7.18 -4.03
C CYS A 47 3.95 -7.16 -4.75
N PHE A 48 4.01 -7.74 -5.93
CA PHE A 48 5.11 -7.49 -6.86
C PHE A 48 4.90 -6.14 -7.55
N ASP A 49 5.93 -5.31 -7.57
CA ASP A 49 5.98 -4.13 -8.43
C ASP A 49 6.52 -4.53 -9.80
N THR A 50 5.65 -4.47 -10.79
CA THR A 50 5.91 -4.83 -12.18
C THR A 50 6.03 -3.62 -13.09
N ARG A 51 6.05 -2.39 -12.54
CA ARG A 51 6.12 -1.15 -13.32
C ARG A 51 7.50 -0.88 -13.93
N ASN A 52 8.53 -1.55 -13.41
CA ASN A 52 9.90 -1.45 -13.89
C ASN A 52 10.41 -2.84 -14.30
N ASP A 53 11.46 -2.90 -15.11
CA ASP A 53 12.05 -4.13 -15.62
C ASP A 53 12.56 -5.06 -14.50
N ASN A 54 13.05 -4.47 -13.39
CA ASN A 54 13.48 -5.22 -12.22
C ASN A 54 12.31 -5.42 -11.26
N ARG A 55 11.69 -6.59 -11.33
CA ARG A 55 10.61 -7.00 -10.45
C ARG A 55 11.06 -7.00 -8.99
N SER A 56 10.34 -6.28 -8.15
CA SER A 56 10.64 -6.14 -6.71
C SER A 56 9.36 -6.34 -5.88
N LEU A 57 9.52 -6.51 -4.58
CA LEU A 57 8.41 -6.60 -3.63
C LEU A 57 8.10 -5.21 -3.07
N LEU A 58 6.85 -4.78 -3.14
CA LEU A 58 6.34 -3.65 -2.38
C LEU A 58 5.60 -4.17 -1.17
N ILE A 59 6.01 -3.69 -0.01
CA ILE A 59 5.49 -4.12 1.30
C ILE A 59 4.95 -2.88 2.02
N THR A 60 3.74 -3.00 2.52
CA THR A 60 3.15 -1.98 3.39
C THR A 60 3.82 -2.03 4.76
N ASP A 61 4.32 -0.89 5.23
CA ASP A 61 4.69 -0.67 6.62
C ASP A 61 3.70 0.38 7.20
N ARG A 62 2.51 -0.11 7.62
CA ARG A 62 1.33 0.72 7.88
C ARG A 62 1.55 1.71 9.01
N THR A 63 2.11 1.27 10.13
CA THR A 63 2.32 2.11 11.30
C THR A 63 3.33 3.22 11.03
N ARG A 64 4.28 2.96 10.11
CA ARG A 64 5.28 3.95 9.69
C ARG A 64 4.85 4.80 8.49
N ASN A 65 3.62 4.63 8.02
CA ASN A 65 3.06 5.39 6.89
C ASN A 65 3.97 5.36 5.66
N CYS A 66 4.35 4.18 5.21
CA CYS A 66 5.18 4.02 4.04
C CYS A 66 4.97 2.68 3.33
N PHE A 67 5.39 2.62 2.07
CA PHE A 67 5.75 1.39 1.42
C PHE A 67 7.26 1.21 1.46
N LYS A 68 7.69 -0.04 1.57
CA LYS A 68 9.10 -0.42 1.44
C LYS A 68 9.28 -1.35 0.27
N ARG A 69 10.24 -1.03 -0.57
CA ARG A 69 10.62 -1.86 -1.71
C ARG A 69 11.78 -2.74 -1.31
N PHE A 70 11.63 -4.04 -1.53
CA PHE A 70 12.68 -5.03 -1.30
C PHE A 70 12.95 -5.83 -2.57
N SER A 71 14.17 -6.33 -2.70
CA SER A 71 14.45 -7.43 -3.62
C SER A 71 13.78 -8.73 -3.12
N LYS A 72 13.73 -9.75 -3.96
CA LYS A 72 13.20 -11.05 -3.56
C LYS A 72 14.06 -11.73 -2.49
N GLU A 73 15.33 -11.39 -2.42
CA GLU A 73 16.30 -11.87 -1.45
C GLU A 73 16.24 -11.13 -0.10
N GLY A 74 15.46 -10.02 -0.03
CA GLY A 74 15.23 -9.25 1.20
C GLY A 74 16.16 -8.04 1.36
N GLU A 75 16.80 -7.59 0.29
CA GLU A 75 17.54 -6.33 0.29
C GLU A 75 16.59 -5.14 0.22
N LEU A 76 16.72 -4.18 1.13
CA LEU A 76 15.94 -2.94 1.08
C LEU A 76 16.44 -2.04 -0.05
N LEU A 77 15.57 -1.71 -0.99
CA LEU A 77 15.89 -0.90 -2.16
C LEU A 77 15.42 0.56 -2.02
N GLU A 78 14.24 0.76 -1.38
CA GLU A 78 13.61 2.08 -1.30
C GLU A 78 12.61 2.15 -0.13
N VAL A 79 12.46 3.35 0.46
CA VAL A 79 11.38 3.69 1.39
C VAL A 79 10.53 4.80 0.79
N ILE A 80 9.28 4.50 0.46
CA ILE A 80 8.31 5.44 -0.12
C ILE A 80 7.47 5.99 1.02
N LYS A 81 7.83 7.17 1.54
CA LYS A 81 7.14 7.82 2.66
C LYS A 81 5.81 8.42 2.23
N LEU A 82 4.77 8.15 3.00
CA LEU A 82 3.39 8.59 2.78
C LEU A 82 2.83 9.23 4.05
N PRO A 83 3.36 10.40 4.46
CA PRO A 83 3.03 11.00 5.75
C PRO A 83 1.52 11.22 5.91
N GLY A 84 0.97 10.78 7.04
CA GLY A 84 -0.45 10.88 7.34
C GLY A 84 -1.32 9.77 6.72
N ALA A 85 -0.76 8.84 5.94
CA ALA A 85 -1.52 7.78 5.29
C ALA A 85 -1.20 6.41 5.88
N CYS A 86 -2.11 5.85 6.68
CA CYS A 86 -2.04 4.47 7.13
C CYS A 86 -2.46 3.53 5.99
N VAL A 87 -1.55 3.31 5.06
CA VAL A 87 -1.82 2.59 3.80
C VAL A 87 -2.07 1.10 4.00
N CYS A 88 -2.92 0.54 3.16
CA CYS A 88 -3.18 -0.88 3.04
C CYS A 88 -2.32 -1.52 1.94
N ARG A 89 -2.79 -2.62 1.36
CA ARG A 89 -2.05 -3.35 0.34
C ARG A 89 -1.82 -2.47 -0.91
N PRO A 90 -0.59 -2.42 -1.46
CA PRO A 90 -0.33 -1.79 -2.74
C PRO A 90 -0.91 -2.64 -3.89
N VAL A 91 -1.53 -1.99 -4.86
CA VAL A 91 -2.09 -2.61 -6.07
C VAL A 91 -1.51 -1.93 -7.29
N ILE A 92 -0.82 -2.68 -8.13
CA ILE A 92 -0.27 -2.18 -9.38
C ILE A 92 -1.28 -2.37 -10.51
N HIS A 93 -1.55 -1.31 -11.25
CA HIS A 93 -2.30 -1.35 -12.49
C HIS A 93 -1.64 -0.43 -13.51
N LYS A 94 -1.12 -1.00 -14.60
CA LYS A 94 -0.29 -0.27 -15.58
C LYS A 94 0.90 0.42 -14.87
N ASP A 95 1.08 1.72 -15.10
CA ASP A 95 2.17 2.52 -14.52
C ASP A 95 1.85 3.12 -13.14
N HIS A 96 0.67 2.83 -12.58
CA HIS A 96 0.24 3.41 -11.31
C HIS A 96 0.19 2.37 -10.19
N LEU A 97 0.41 2.88 -8.97
CA LEU A 97 0.16 2.18 -7.73
C LEU A 97 -1.07 2.80 -7.06
N TYR A 98 -2.02 1.98 -6.70
CA TYR A 98 -3.23 2.33 -5.97
C TYR A 98 -3.18 1.74 -4.57
N ALA A 99 -3.62 2.49 -3.58
CA ALA A 99 -3.78 1.95 -2.23
C ALA A 99 -4.95 2.61 -1.49
N ALA A 100 -5.69 1.80 -0.74
CA ALA A 100 -6.56 2.32 0.28
C ALA A 100 -5.74 2.84 1.46
N VAL A 101 -6.12 3.98 2.01
CA VAL A 101 -5.61 4.54 3.26
C VAL A 101 -6.66 4.27 4.33
N LEU A 102 -6.40 3.33 5.23
CA LEU A 102 -7.35 2.91 6.25
C LEU A 102 -7.77 4.06 7.14
N ARG A 103 -6.81 4.86 7.59
CA ARG A 103 -6.96 6.00 8.49
C ARG A 103 -5.94 7.09 8.20
N SER A 104 -6.26 8.32 8.57
CA SER A 104 -5.39 9.50 8.52
C SER A 104 -5.72 10.45 9.67
N PRO A 105 -4.74 11.14 10.30
CA PRO A 105 -3.30 11.09 10.02
C PRO A 105 -2.58 9.88 10.63
N ASN A 106 -3.26 9.08 11.45
CA ASN A 106 -2.67 7.93 12.15
C ASN A 106 -3.74 6.86 12.43
N MET A 107 -3.33 5.75 13.05
CA MET A 107 -4.22 4.62 13.34
C MET A 107 -5.27 4.89 14.42
N ASP A 108 -5.16 5.98 15.19
CA ASP A 108 -6.12 6.36 16.24
C ASP A 108 -7.29 7.20 15.73
N ALA A 109 -7.28 7.61 14.46
CA ALA A 109 -8.31 8.43 13.83
C ALA A 109 -9.39 7.58 13.14
N PRO A 110 -10.45 7.11 13.83
CA PRO A 110 -11.46 6.23 13.26
C PRO A 110 -12.36 6.95 12.26
N GLY A 111 -12.83 6.21 11.26
CA GLY A 111 -13.77 6.72 10.25
C GLY A 111 -13.16 7.71 9.27
N THR A 112 -11.84 7.82 9.24
CA THR A 112 -11.11 8.63 8.30
C THR A 112 -10.39 7.72 7.29
N GLY A 113 -10.27 8.15 6.06
CA GLY A 113 -9.56 7.37 5.06
C GLY A 113 -9.91 7.82 3.65
N PHE A 114 -9.06 7.45 2.71
CA PHE A 114 -9.17 7.85 1.31
C PHE A 114 -8.44 6.82 0.42
N VAL A 115 -8.43 7.03 -0.88
CA VAL A 115 -7.64 6.22 -1.81
C VAL A 115 -6.52 7.09 -2.36
N THR A 116 -5.28 6.63 -2.25
CA THR A 116 -4.10 7.31 -2.81
C THR A 116 -3.62 6.62 -4.08
N ILE A 117 -3.16 7.41 -5.04
CA ILE A 117 -2.63 6.95 -6.33
C ILE A 117 -1.25 7.55 -6.53
N LEU A 118 -0.28 6.69 -6.82
CA LEU A 118 1.10 7.06 -7.11
C LEU A 118 1.44 6.75 -8.57
N ASP A 119 2.25 7.60 -9.19
CA ASP A 119 2.81 7.36 -10.52
C ASP A 119 3.98 6.35 -10.50
N LYS A 120 4.57 6.13 -11.68
CA LYS A 120 5.70 5.21 -11.88
C LYS A 120 6.95 5.61 -11.09
N GLN A 121 7.10 6.89 -10.74
CA GLN A 121 8.19 7.43 -9.92
C GLN A 121 7.88 7.45 -8.42
N ASN A 122 6.78 6.79 -8.01
CA ASN A 122 6.28 6.76 -6.63
C ASN A 122 5.85 8.13 -6.08
N LYS A 123 5.58 9.09 -6.96
CA LYS A 123 5.02 10.37 -6.57
C LYS A 123 3.50 10.24 -6.42
N VAL A 124 2.95 10.70 -5.32
CA VAL A 124 1.49 10.77 -5.12
C VAL A 124 0.92 11.79 -6.11
N VAL A 125 -0.03 11.36 -6.93
CA VAL A 125 -0.66 12.18 -7.98
C VAL A 125 -2.14 12.44 -7.72
N SER A 126 -2.78 11.65 -6.84
CA SER A 126 -4.18 11.85 -6.48
C SER A 126 -4.50 11.22 -5.12
N ASN A 127 -5.40 11.87 -4.36
CA ASN A 127 -5.99 11.35 -3.14
C ASN A 127 -7.52 11.48 -3.24
N ILE A 128 -8.20 10.41 -3.62
CA ILE A 128 -9.67 10.41 -3.76
C ILE A 128 -10.31 10.40 -2.36
N GLY A 129 -10.94 11.49 -1.97
CA GLY A 129 -11.46 11.71 -0.63
C GLY A 129 -10.45 12.28 0.38
N GLY A 130 -9.23 12.59 -0.08
CA GLY A 130 -8.19 13.26 0.68
C GLY A 130 -7.80 14.60 0.09
N ASN A 131 -6.94 15.35 0.79
CA ASN A 131 -6.40 16.60 0.29
C ASN A 131 -5.54 16.39 -0.97
N GLU A 132 -5.49 17.40 -1.82
CA GLU A 132 -4.59 17.40 -2.98
C GLU A 132 -3.13 17.17 -2.54
N PRO A 133 -2.39 16.29 -3.23
CA PRO A 133 -0.99 16.04 -2.90
C PRO A 133 -0.16 17.31 -3.05
N THR A 134 0.51 17.70 -1.99
CA THR A 134 1.35 18.91 -1.96
C THR A 134 2.79 18.53 -1.68
N TYR A 135 3.71 19.11 -2.45
CA TYR A 135 5.15 18.92 -2.28
C TYR A 135 5.82 20.25 -1.98
N ILE A 136 6.66 20.29 -0.95
CA ILE A 136 7.50 21.44 -0.61
C ILE A 136 8.96 20.95 -0.70
N ASP A 137 9.75 21.59 -1.52
CA ASP A 137 11.15 21.21 -1.79
C ASP A 137 11.32 19.71 -2.15
N GLY A 138 10.35 19.19 -2.90
CA GLY A 138 10.32 17.77 -3.30
C GLY A 138 9.82 16.80 -2.22
N VAL A 139 9.47 17.28 -1.02
CA VAL A 139 8.99 16.46 0.09
C VAL A 139 7.46 16.47 0.14
N LEU A 140 6.85 15.30 0.09
CA LEU A 140 5.40 15.12 0.22
C LEU A 140 4.93 15.62 1.60
N GLN A 141 3.93 16.49 1.60
CA GLN A 141 3.31 16.99 2.82
C GLN A 141 2.25 15.99 3.36
N PRO A 142 1.88 16.09 4.65
CA PRO A 142 0.91 15.17 5.24
C PRO A 142 -0.41 15.11 4.50
N MET A 143 -0.86 13.87 4.26
CA MET A 143 -2.11 13.57 3.60
C MET A 143 -3.20 13.32 4.65
N LEU A 144 -4.37 13.92 4.44
CA LEU A 144 -5.51 13.86 5.34
C LEU A 144 -6.79 13.61 4.56
N GLN A 145 -7.75 12.96 5.16
CA GLN A 145 -9.10 12.90 4.61
C GLN A 145 -9.71 14.32 4.62
N THR A 146 -10.30 14.72 3.49
CA THR A 146 -11.07 15.96 3.35
C THR A 146 -12.56 15.69 3.14
N ASP A 147 -12.87 14.68 2.35
CA ASP A 147 -14.24 14.29 2.04
C ASP A 147 -14.57 12.95 2.70
N LYS A 148 -15.67 12.91 3.44
CA LYS A 148 -16.12 11.68 4.14
C LYS A 148 -16.80 10.71 3.20
N ILE A 149 -16.12 10.33 2.10
CA ILE A 149 -16.62 9.36 1.13
C ILE A 149 -16.52 7.95 1.71
N PHE A 150 -15.41 7.65 2.40
CA PHE A 150 -15.10 6.32 2.89
C PHE A 150 -15.10 6.24 4.41
N VAL A 151 -15.44 5.02 4.90
CA VAL A 151 -15.26 4.64 6.30
C VAL A 151 -14.32 3.45 6.34
N HIS A 152 -13.07 3.67 6.75
CA HIS A 152 -12.00 2.66 6.78
C HIS A 152 -11.82 1.91 5.45
N PRO A 153 -11.49 2.60 4.34
CA PRO A 153 -11.18 1.90 3.10
C PRO A 153 -9.97 0.98 3.33
N HIS A 154 -10.11 -0.29 2.94
CA HIS A 154 -9.16 -1.32 3.36
C HIS A 154 -8.42 -1.98 2.21
N ASP A 155 -9.04 -2.07 1.07
CA ASP A 155 -8.41 -2.60 -0.14
C ASP A 155 -9.01 -1.95 -1.39
N VAL A 156 -8.28 -2.03 -2.49
CA VAL A 156 -8.71 -1.57 -3.80
C VAL A 156 -8.44 -2.64 -4.85
N CYS A 157 -9.24 -2.66 -5.90
CA CYS A 157 -8.87 -3.30 -7.16
C CYS A 157 -9.26 -2.40 -8.32
N VAL A 158 -8.62 -2.57 -9.46
CA VAL A 158 -8.83 -1.78 -10.67
C VAL A 158 -9.18 -2.73 -11.80
N ASP A 159 -10.28 -2.46 -12.50
CA ASP A 159 -10.70 -3.25 -13.65
C ASP A 159 -10.03 -2.79 -14.96
N ARG A 160 -10.36 -3.46 -16.06
CA ARG A 160 -9.79 -3.16 -17.39
C ARG A 160 -10.21 -1.79 -17.93
N ASP A 161 -11.35 -1.28 -17.47
CA ASP A 161 -11.89 0.04 -17.84
C ASP A 161 -11.39 1.14 -16.90
N GLU A 162 -10.43 0.82 -16.02
CA GLU A 162 -9.83 1.71 -15.02
C GLU A 162 -10.81 2.19 -13.94
N ASN A 163 -11.92 1.46 -13.73
CA ASN A 163 -12.75 1.70 -12.55
C ASN A 163 -12.07 1.15 -11.31
N ILE A 164 -12.15 1.90 -10.21
CA ILE A 164 -11.57 1.51 -8.91
C ILE A 164 -12.69 0.99 -8.03
N TYR A 165 -12.54 -0.20 -7.49
CA TYR A 165 -13.43 -0.77 -6.49
C TYR A 165 -12.77 -0.69 -5.13
N VAL A 166 -13.45 -0.09 -4.15
CA VAL A 166 -12.92 0.17 -2.81
C VAL A 166 -13.70 -0.65 -1.79
N ALA A 167 -13.05 -1.64 -1.20
CA ALA A 167 -13.59 -2.40 -0.08
C ALA A 167 -13.35 -1.65 1.24
N GLN A 168 -14.34 -1.69 2.16
CA GLN A 168 -14.29 -0.97 3.43
C GLN A 168 -14.39 -1.95 4.61
N TRP A 169 -13.52 -1.78 5.60
CA TRP A 169 -13.51 -2.57 6.83
C TRP A 169 -14.35 -1.90 7.93
N ALA A 170 -15.10 -2.68 8.69
CA ALA A 170 -15.92 -2.21 9.82
C ALA A 170 -16.80 -1.00 9.48
N SER A 171 -17.35 -0.96 8.26
CA SER A 171 -18.13 0.17 7.74
C SER A 171 -19.63 0.04 7.96
N GLY A 172 -20.09 -0.94 8.76
CA GLY A 172 -21.52 -1.15 9.01
C GLY A 172 -22.28 -1.79 7.84
N LYS A 173 -21.65 -2.73 7.14
CA LYS A 173 -22.19 -3.45 5.97
C LYS A 173 -22.36 -2.58 4.71
N VAL A 174 -21.49 -1.60 4.53
CA VAL A 174 -21.42 -0.82 3.29
C VAL A 174 -20.81 -1.69 2.18
N TYR A 175 -21.48 -1.75 1.03
CA TYR A 175 -20.94 -2.42 -0.15
C TYR A 175 -19.68 -1.71 -0.66
N PRO A 176 -18.79 -2.42 -1.40
CA PRO A 176 -17.67 -1.79 -2.07
C PRO A 176 -18.13 -0.66 -2.98
N TYR A 177 -17.45 0.47 -2.93
CA TYR A 177 -17.69 1.57 -3.85
C TYR A 177 -17.02 1.31 -5.18
N LYS A 178 -17.73 1.60 -6.27
CA LYS A 178 -17.17 1.70 -7.61
C LYS A 178 -16.97 3.18 -7.94
N LEU A 179 -15.73 3.55 -8.23
CA LEU A 179 -15.36 4.88 -8.70
C LEU A 179 -15.09 4.79 -10.21
N THR A 180 -15.70 5.68 -10.96
CA THR A 180 -15.49 5.79 -12.40
C THR A 180 -14.76 7.09 -12.72
N ARG A 181 -13.95 7.08 -13.77
CA ARG A 181 -13.32 8.31 -14.26
C ARG A 181 -14.40 9.30 -14.71
N ALA A 182 -14.36 10.54 -14.23
CA ALA A 182 -15.24 11.58 -14.75
C ALA A 182 -14.85 11.87 -16.21
N ASN A 183 -15.83 11.92 -17.08
CA ASN A 183 -15.62 12.45 -18.45
C ASN A 183 -15.42 13.97 -18.30
N THR A 184 -14.19 14.43 -18.46
CA THR A 184 -13.85 15.86 -18.58
C THR A 184 -14.06 16.33 -20.00
#